data_c670b69886562396d04b10708b53ab5e
#
_entry.id   c670b69886562396d04b10708b53ab5e
#
_cell.length_a   1.000
_cell.length_b   1.000
_cell.length_c   1.000
_cell.angle_alpha   90.00
_cell.angle_beta   90.00
_cell.angle_gamma   90.00
#
_symmetry.space_group_name_H-M   'P 1'
#
loop_
_entity.id
_entity.type
_entity.pdbx_description
1 polymer ?
#
loop_
_entity_poly.entity_id
_entity_poly.type
_entity_poly.pdbx_seq_one_letter_code
_entity_poly.pdbx_strand_id
1 'polypeptide(L)'
;MLDFNEKTATEGVLKSFSSIKNERLKELMSSIVKHLHEVVKETEPTFDEWLNAIEFLTRTGHKCDDRRQEFILLSDVLGVSMLIDTINNRKSKNETE
;
A
#
# COMPACT_ATOMS: atom_id res chain seq x y z
N MET A 1 23.52 -10.73 10.03
CA MET A 1 22.33 -9.98 10.37
C MET A 1 22.45 -8.53 9.94
N LEU A 2 21.49 -8.05 9.17
CA LEU A 2 21.49 -6.65 8.75
C LEU A 2 21.04 -5.76 9.90
N ASP A 3 21.80 -4.70 10.18
CA ASP A 3 21.37 -3.69 11.11
C ASP A 3 20.17 -2.95 10.51
N PHE A 4 19.11 -2.82 11.29
CA PHE A 4 17.92 -2.11 10.85
C PHE A 4 18.08 -0.63 11.14
N ASN A 5 18.25 0.16 10.10
CA ASN A 5 18.36 1.61 10.22
C ASN A 5 17.72 2.27 8.99
N GLU A 6 17.74 3.59 8.94
CA GLU A 6 17.09 4.33 7.83
C GLU A 6 17.62 3.96 6.46
N LYS A 7 18.88 3.54 6.35
CA LYS A 7 19.49 3.20 5.06
C LYS A 7 19.20 1.76 4.64
N THR A 8 19.02 0.85 5.59
CA THR A 8 18.87 -0.59 5.32
C THR A 8 17.45 -1.12 5.48
N ALA A 9 16.55 -0.33 6.07
CA ALA A 9 15.21 -0.79 6.38
C ALA A 9 14.45 -1.34 5.17
N THR A 10 14.39 -0.59 4.09
CA THR A 10 13.64 -0.99 2.90
C THR A 10 14.22 -2.27 2.30
N GLU A 11 15.52 -2.30 2.09
CA GLU A 11 16.21 -3.45 1.52
C GLU A 11 16.01 -4.71 2.38
N GLY A 12 16.08 -4.55 3.71
CA GLY A 12 15.85 -5.65 4.63
C GLY A 12 14.48 -6.27 4.50
N VAL A 13 13.44 -5.42 4.42
CA VAL A 13 12.06 -5.90 4.25
C VAL A 13 11.88 -6.56 2.88
N LEU A 14 12.41 -5.95 1.82
CA LEU A 14 12.31 -6.52 0.47
C LEU A 14 12.96 -7.89 0.39
N LYS A 15 14.09 -8.09 1.07
CA LYS A 15 14.74 -9.40 1.13
C LYS A 15 13.88 -10.45 1.80
N SER A 16 13.05 -10.05 2.77
CA SER A 16 12.15 -11.00 3.46
C SER A 16 11.09 -11.56 2.52
N PHE A 17 10.85 -10.93 1.37
CA PHE A 17 9.88 -11.38 0.37
C PHE A 17 10.47 -12.38 -0.63
N SER A 18 11.76 -12.71 -0.52
CA SER A 18 12.42 -13.60 -1.48
C SER A 18 11.79 -14.98 -1.59
N SER A 19 11.11 -15.44 -0.53
CA SER A 19 10.44 -16.75 -0.51
C SER A 19 9.04 -16.74 -1.10
N ILE A 20 8.51 -15.58 -1.46
CA ILE A 20 7.18 -15.50 -2.08
C ILE A 20 7.25 -16.09 -3.48
N LYS A 21 6.44 -17.12 -3.74
CA LYS A 21 6.46 -17.84 -5.02
C LYS A 21 5.66 -17.16 -6.11
N ASN A 22 4.57 -16.46 -5.74
CA ASN A 22 3.75 -15.74 -6.70
C ASN A 22 4.48 -14.45 -7.10
N GLU A 23 5.00 -14.42 -8.33
CA GLU A 23 5.81 -13.29 -8.81
C GLU A 23 5.03 -11.97 -8.84
N ARG A 24 3.75 -12.01 -9.22
CA ARG A 24 2.95 -10.79 -9.24
C ARG A 24 2.70 -10.25 -7.83
N LEU A 25 2.40 -11.14 -6.89
CA LEU A 25 2.21 -10.75 -5.48
C LEU A 25 3.49 -10.14 -4.93
N LYS A 26 4.63 -10.77 -5.22
CA LYS A 26 5.95 -10.27 -4.79
C LYS A 26 6.20 -8.86 -5.35
N GLU A 27 5.88 -8.63 -6.62
CA GLU A 27 6.03 -7.32 -7.26
C GLU A 27 5.16 -6.28 -6.57
N LEU A 28 3.88 -6.59 -6.33
CA LEU A 28 2.95 -5.66 -5.68
C LEU A 28 3.39 -5.33 -4.25
N MET A 29 3.75 -6.34 -3.47
CA MET A 29 4.20 -6.15 -2.09
C MET A 29 5.48 -5.34 -2.02
N SER A 30 6.42 -5.61 -2.92
CA SER A 30 7.70 -4.89 -2.96
C SER A 30 7.49 -3.40 -3.29
N SER A 31 6.61 -3.12 -4.24
CA SER A 31 6.28 -1.75 -4.62
C SER A 31 5.59 -1.00 -3.47
N ILE A 32 4.62 -1.65 -2.81
CA ILE A 32 3.91 -1.06 -1.67
C ILE A 32 4.88 -0.69 -0.56
N VAL A 33 5.75 -1.62 -0.17
CA VAL A 33 6.71 -1.38 0.91
C VAL A 33 7.67 -0.26 0.55
N LYS A 34 8.20 -0.28 -0.67
CA LYS A 34 9.11 0.76 -1.14
C LYS A 34 8.49 2.15 -1.00
N HIS A 35 7.27 2.31 -1.50
CA HIS A 35 6.61 3.62 -1.49
C HIS A 35 6.14 4.04 -0.10
N LEU A 36 5.72 3.09 0.74
CA LEU A 36 5.41 3.38 2.13
C LEU A 36 6.64 3.88 2.89
N HIS A 37 7.79 3.24 2.67
CA HIS A 37 9.05 3.69 3.29
C HIS A 37 9.43 5.08 2.79
N GLU A 38 9.21 5.36 1.52
CA GLU A 38 9.48 6.68 0.96
C GLU A 38 8.62 7.76 1.63
N VAL A 39 7.33 7.49 1.84
CA VAL A 39 6.44 8.42 2.55
C VAL A 39 6.96 8.69 3.96
N VAL A 40 7.33 7.65 4.69
CA VAL A 40 7.83 7.79 6.06
C VAL A 40 9.11 8.61 6.10
N LYS A 41 10.03 8.35 5.19
CA LYS A 41 11.30 9.10 5.12
C LYS A 41 11.08 10.57 4.73
N GLU A 42 10.13 10.81 3.82
CA GLU A 42 9.84 12.15 3.34
C GLU A 42 9.15 13.01 4.40
N THR A 43 8.20 12.44 5.11
CA THR A 43 7.35 13.20 6.04
C THR A 43 7.80 13.15 7.49
N GLU A 44 8.60 12.15 7.85
CA GLU A 44 9.11 11.94 9.21
C GLU A 44 8.00 12.05 10.27
N PRO A 45 6.96 11.18 10.21
CA PRO A 45 5.84 11.28 11.14
C PRO A 45 6.26 11.01 12.58
N THR A 46 5.60 11.68 13.51
CA THR A 46 5.79 11.44 14.94
C THR A 46 5.06 10.16 15.34
N PHE A 47 5.35 9.63 16.53
CA PHE A 47 4.62 8.49 17.07
C PHE A 47 3.13 8.77 17.18
N ASP A 48 2.76 9.98 17.62
CA ASP A 48 1.33 10.34 17.75
C ASP A 48 0.64 10.36 16.39
N GLU A 49 1.29 10.92 15.39
CA GLU A 49 0.75 10.94 14.04
C GLU A 49 0.56 9.51 13.49
N TRP A 50 1.54 8.66 13.72
CA TRP A 50 1.47 7.26 13.33
C TRP A 50 0.31 6.53 14.01
N LEU A 51 0.16 6.72 15.34
CA LEU A 51 -0.94 6.11 16.09
C LEU A 51 -2.30 6.63 15.62
N ASN A 52 -2.40 7.91 15.30
CA ASN A 52 -3.64 8.49 14.77
C ASN A 52 -4.02 7.83 13.45
N ALA A 53 -3.05 7.57 12.58
CA ALA A 53 -3.30 6.88 11.32
C ALA A 53 -3.80 5.45 11.55
N ILE A 54 -3.17 4.75 12.50
CA ILE A 54 -3.59 3.38 12.85
C ILE A 54 -5.03 3.38 13.39
N GLU A 55 -5.36 4.32 14.27
CA GLU A 55 -6.72 4.43 14.81
C GLU A 55 -7.74 4.72 13.71
N PHE A 56 -7.38 5.58 12.77
CA PHE A 56 -8.24 5.87 11.62
C PHE A 56 -8.52 4.60 10.80
N LEU A 57 -7.48 3.83 10.50
CA LEU A 57 -7.63 2.59 9.76
C LEU A 57 -8.45 1.57 10.54
N THR A 58 -8.25 1.50 11.85
CA THR A 58 -9.01 0.62 12.72
C THR A 58 -10.50 0.96 12.68
N ARG A 59 -10.83 2.26 12.77
CA ARG A 59 -12.22 2.71 12.67
C ARG A 59 -12.81 2.41 11.29
N THR A 60 -12.01 2.56 10.25
CA THR A 60 -12.42 2.21 8.89
C THR A 60 -12.79 0.74 8.82
N GLY A 61 -11.95 -0.13 9.40
CA GLY A 61 -12.22 -1.57 9.44
C GLY A 61 -13.48 -1.92 10.22
N HIS A 62 -13.72 -1.23 11.34
CA HIS A 62 -14.91 -1.48 12.16
C HIS A 62 -16.21 -1.11 11.45
N LYS A 63 -16.15 -0.26 10.45
CA LYS A 63 -17.33 0.11 9.66
C LYS A 63 -17.63 -0.87 8.53
N CYS A 64 -16.76 -1.83 8.30
CA CYS A 64 -16.98 -2.86 7.29
C CYS A 64 -17.89 -3.94 7.85
N ASP A 65 -18.81 -4.45 7.02
CA ASP A 65 -19.67 -5.59 7.34
C ASP A 65 -20.04 -6.31 6.05
N ASP A 66 -21.02 -7.19 6.05
CA ASP A 66 -21.43 -7.97 4.89
C ASP A 66 -21.86 -7.11 3.71
N ARG A 67 -22.29 -5.87 3.95
CA ARG A 67 -22.86 -4.98 2.92
C ARG A 67 -22.05 -3.72 2.69
N ARG A 68 -21.15 -3.38 3.63
CA ARG A 68 -20.42 -2.12 3.60
C ARG A 68 -18.91 -2.38 3.60
N GLN A 69 -18.26 -1.88 2.56
CA GLN A 69 -16.81 -1.97 2.45
C GLN A 69 -16.22 -0.56 2.54
N GLU A 70 -15.91 -0.17 3.78
CA GLU A 70 -15.44 1.19 4.06
C GLU A 70 -14.07 1.48 3.41
N PHE A 71 -13.25 0.45 3.20
CA PHE A 71 -11.96 0.62 2.53
C PHE A 71 -12.13 1.00 1.05
N ILE A 72 -13.23 0.58 0.42
CA ILE A 72 -13.52 1.00 -0.95
C ILE A 72 -13.82 2.50 -0.96
N LEU A 73 -14.60 2.98 0.02
CA LEU A 73 -14.87 4.41 0.15
C LEU A 73 -13.59 5.20 0.37
N LEU A 74 -12.69 4.69 1.21
CA LEU A 74 -11.40 5.33 1.44
C LEU A 74 -10.59 5.38 0.15
N SER A 75 -10.56 4.29 -0.61
CA SER A 75 -9.90 4.22 -1.91
C SER A 75 -10.47 5.26 -2.88
N ASP A 76 -11.81 5.41 -2.88
CA ASP A 76 -12.49 6.40 -3.73
C ASP A 76 -12.07 7.83 -3.38
N VAL A 77 -12.08 8.14 -2.09
CA VAL A 77 -11.73 9.48 -1.61
C VAL A 77 -10.27 9.83 -1.93
N LEU A 78 -9.39 8.84 -1.86
CA LEU A 78 -7.97 9.04 -2.15
C LEU A 78 -7.64 9.00 -3.65
N GLY A 79 -8.64 8.76 -4.50
CA GLY A 79 -8.45 8.71 -5.95
C GLY A 79 -7.84 7.42 -6.45
N VAL A 80 -7.64 6.45 -5.58
CA VAL A 80 -7.02 5.16 -5.95
C VAL A 80 -7.94 4.37 -6.87
N SER A 81 -9.23 4.29 -6.54
CA SER A 81 -10.21 3.58 -7.35
C SER A 81 -10.28 4.12 -8.78
N MET A 82 -10.33 5.46 -8.90
CA MET A 82 -10.38 6.11 -10.20
C MET A 82 -9.14 5.87 -11.02
N LEU A 83 -7.98 5.89 -10.37
CA LEU A 83 -6.71 5.65 -11.06
C LEU A 83 -6.63 4.20 -11.57
N ILE A 84 -7.04 3.25 -10.75
CA ILE A 84 -7.08 1.83 -11.13
C ILE A 84 -8.01 1.64 -12.34
N ASP A 85 -9.19 2.26 -12.28
CA ASP A 85 -10.17 2.20 -13.37
C ASP A 85 -9.60 2.78 -14.67
N THR A 86 -8.97 3.94 -14.58
CA THR A 86 -8.35 4.61 -15.72
C THR A 86 -7.29 3.74 -16.38
N ILE A 87 -6.42 3.14 -15.57
CA ILE A 87 -5.35 2.27 -16.07
C ILE A 87 -5.94 1.03 -16.76
N ASN A 88 -6.93 0.40 -16.15
CA ASN A 88 -7.53 -0.81 -16.71
C ASN A 88 -8.32 -0.54 -17.98
N ASN A 89 -8.98 0.60 -18.08
CA ASN A 89 -9.67 0.99 -19.30
C ASN A 89 -8.69 1.28 -20.43
N ARG A 90 -7.57 1.90 -20.12
CA ARG A 90 -6.50 2.14 -21.10
C ARG A 90 -5.93 0.82 -21.63
N LYS A 91 -5.63 -0.12 -20.72
CA LYS A 91 -5.10 -1.43 -21.09
C LYS A 91 -6.08 -2.22 -21.94
N SER A 92 -7.35 -2.22 -21.56
CA SER A 92 -8.40 -2.89 -22.31
C SER A 92 -8.54 -2.33 -23.72
N LYS A 93 -8.46 -1.01 -23.87
CA LYS A 93 -8.50 -0.33 -25.16
C LYS A 93 -7.34 -0.75 -26.05
N ASN A 94 -6.13 -0.80 -25.47
CA ASN A 94 -4.95 -1.21 -26.20
C ASN A 94 -5.02 -2.67 -26.65
N GLU A 95 -5.64 -3.53 -25.87
CA GLU A 95 -5.80 -4.94 -26.20
C GLU A 95 -6.78 -5.17 -27.35
N THR A 96 -7.75 -4.28 -27.52
CA THR A 96 -8.77 -4.44 -28.58
C THR A 96 -8.31 -3.87 -29.91
N GLU A 97 -7.26 -3.11 -29.92
CA GLU A 97 -6.66 -2.57 -31.15
C GLU A 97 -5.62 -3.53 -31.72
#